data_2be5f0641aea8284ea73b9f513080e4b
#
_entry.id   2be5f0641aea8284ea73b9f513080e4b
#
_cell.length_a   1.000
_cell.length_b   1.000
_cell.length_c   1.000
_cell.angle_alpha   90.00
_cell.angle_beta   90.00
_cell.angle_gamma   90.00
#
_symmetry.space_group_name_H-M   'P 1'
#
loop_
_entity.id
_entity.type
_entity.pdbx_description
1 polymer ?
#
loop_
_entity_poly.entity_id
_entity_poly.type
_entity_poly.pdbx_seq_one_letter_code
_entity_poly.pdbx_strand_id
1 'polypeptide(L)'
;MDTKMRKTCRLVTYMTLCFLIICFSNACQFARVVRYNFADINDHKIFPAQVLHPSAQPFYFQQTKTPRYPKVIADDAASDSTVFSTYLKENDTVAFFVSYRDTVHFEEYYQGHLREDVVPSFSIAKSVTSILVGIAWDQGLIESVNNSVTQYVPELIDSGFDEITLLHLLQSTSGIKFGENYINPFGQAASFYYGDNLRSQLKKLTPQHPPEHEFKYSSGSS
;
A
#
# COMPACT_ATOMS: atom_id res chain seq x y z
N MET A 1 20.82 47.71 -27.81
CA MET A 1 20.69 46.26 -27.48
C MET A 1 19.66 45.70 -28.43
N ASP A 2 20.10 44.81 -29.33
CA ASP A 2 19.36 44.33 -30.49
C ASP A 2 18.08 43.58 -30.05
N THR A 3 16.99 43.80 -30.77
CA THR A 3 15.67 43.13 -30.54
C THR A 3 15.77 41.61 -30.55
N LYS A 4 16.70 41.04 -31.31
CA LYS A 4 17.01 39.63 -31.39
C LYS A 4 17.60 39.10 -30.07
N MET A 5 18.51 39.88 -29.46
CA MET A 5 19.15 39.56 -28.19
C MET A 5 18.16 39.62 -27.02
N ARG A 6 17.20 40.55 -27.02
CA ARG A 6 16.11 40.61 -26.01
C ARG A 6 15.16 39.41 -26.10
N LYS A 7 14.82 38.92 -27.32
CA LYS A 7 13.99 37.73 -27.52
C LYS A 7 14.69 36.48 -27.02
N THR A 8 15.97 36.29 -27.33
CA THR A 8 16.78 35.16 -26.87
C THR A 8 16.91 35.17 -25.34
N CYS A 9 17.18 36.32 -24.71
CA CYS A 9 17.27 36.42 -23.26
C CYS A 9 15.94 36.06 -22.57
N ARG A 10 14.79 36.54 -23.09
CA ARG A 10 13.45 36.14 -22.56
C ARG A 10 13.19 34.65 -22.71
N LEU A 11 13.54 34.05 -23.84
CA LEU A 11 13.36 32.60 -24.07
C LEU A 11 14.18 31.79 -23.05
N VAL A 12 15.44 32.17 -22.85
CA VAL A 12 16.31 31.52 -21.84
C VAL A 12 15.73 31.69 -20.44
N THR A 13 15.24 32.85 -20.08
CA THR A 13 14.60 33.09 -18.77
C THR A 13 13.34 32.22 -18.59
N TYR A 14 12.49 32.12 -19.60
CA TYR A 14 11.31 31.22 -19.53
C TYR A 14 11.70 29.77 -19.42
N MET A 15 12.70 29.31 -20.20
CA MET A 15 13.19 27.92 -20.10
C MET A 15 13.76 27.61 -18.72
N THR A 16 14.53 28.54 -18.14
CA THR A 16 15.09 28.41 -16.78
C THR A 16 13.98 28.37 -15.74
N LEU A 17 12.97 29.24 -15.88
CA LEU A 17 11.83 29.29 -14.97
C LEU A 17 10.98 27.99 -15.06
N CYS A 18 10.70 27.50 -16.27
CA CYS A 18 10.03 26.23 -16.47
C CYS A 18 10.83 25.06 -15.89
N PHE A 19 12.15 25.03 -16.10
CA PHE A 19 13.02 24.02 -15.51
C PHE A 19 13.00 24.05 -13.98
N LEU A 20 13.05 25.23 -13.37
CA LEU A 20 12.93 25.39 -11.93
C LEU A 20 11.58 24.93 -11.41
N ILE A 21 10.46 25.25 -12.08
CA ILE A 21 9.12 24.78 -11.70
C ILE A 21 9.04 23.26 -11.77
N ILE A 22 9.58 22.63 -12.83
CA ILE A 22 9.63 21.18 -12.98
C ILE A 22 10.50 20.56 -11.88
N CYS A 23 11.65 21.17 -11.56
CA CYS A 23 12.49 20.71 -10.46
C CYS A 23 11.79 20.83 -9.10
N PHE A 24 11.05 21.91 -8.86
CA PHE A 24 10.32 22.10 -7.60
C PHE A 24 9.15 21.12 -7.45
N SER A 25 8.41 20.80 -8.51
CA SER A 25 7.31 19.85 -8.45
C SER A 25 7.77 18.40 -8.19
N ASN A 26 8.95 18.00 -8.70
CA ASN A 26 9.56 16.71 -8.40
C ASN A 26 10.42 16.73 -7.12
N ALA A 27 10.85 17.90 -6.66
CA ALA A 27 11.66 18.03 -5.45
C ALA A 27 10.92 17.56 -4.20
N CYS A 28 9.60 17.71 -4.13
CA CYS A 28 8.82 17.23 -2.99
C CYS A 28 8.85 15.70 -2.87
N GLN A 29 8.64 14.97 -3.96
CA GLN A 29 8.73 13.50 -3.95
C GLN A 29 10.16 13.04 -3.67
N PHE A 30 11.15 13.61 -4.38
CA PHE A 30 12.56 13.29 -4.19
C PHE A 30 13.02 13.59 -2.77
N ALA A 31 12.66 14.76 -2.24
CA ALA A 31 12.98 15.12 -0.85
C ALA A 31 12.35 14.16 0.16
N ARG A 32 11.13 13.69 -0.08
CA ARG A 32 10.49 12.66 0.76
C ARG A 32 11.24 11.33 0.67
N VAL A 33 11.57 10.87 -0.54
CA VAL A 33 12.35 9.63 -0.73
C VAL A 33 13.70 9.71 -0.01
N VAL A 34 14.43 10.81 -0.17
CA VAL A 34 15.73 11.00 0.50
C VAL A 34 15.60 11.12 2.02
N ARG A 35 14.55 11.80 2.51
CA ARG A 35 14.34 12.00 3.94
C ARG A 35 13.86 10.75 4.65
N TYR A 36 12.95 10.00 4.03
CA TYR A 36 12.29 8.84 4.65
C TYR A 36 12.87 7.52 4.19
N ASN A 37 13.70 7.55 3.14
CA ASN A 37 14.47 6.43 2.59
C ASN A 37 13.60 5.23 2.19
N PHE A 38 13.60 4.16 2.99
CA PHE A 38 12.77 2.97 2.75
C PHE A 38 11.51 3.03 3.59
N ALA A 39 10.45 2.33 3.11
CA ALA A 39 9.23 2.16 3.87
C ALA A 39 9.52 1.59 5.26
N ASP A 40 8.99 2.24 6.30
CA ASP A 40 9.27 1.96 7.69
C ASP A 40 7.98 1.84 8.51
N ILE A 41 8.04 1.15 9.64
CA ILE A 41 6.91 0.95 10.54
C ILE A 41 6.40 2.27 11.16
N ASN A 42 7.20 3.32 11.14
CA ASN A 42 6.83 4.65 11.61
C ASN A 42 6.21 5.56 10.55
N ASP A 43 6.10 5.09 9.31
CA ASP A 43 5.62 5.90 8.18
C ASP A 43 4.17 6.38 8.35
N HIS A 44 3.37 5.72 9.19
CA HIS A 44 2.04 6.21 9.58
C HIS A 44 2.08 7.61 10.21
N LYS A 45 3.23 8.05 10.75
CA LYS A 45 3.42 9.39 11.34
C LYS A 45 3.74 10.46 10.30
N ILE A 46 4.07 10.06 9.06
CA ILE A 46 4.52 10.97 7.99
C ILE A 46 3.37 11.34 7.05
N PHE A 47 2.46 10.41 6.80
CA PHE A 47 1.36 10.60 5.87
C PHE A 47 0.13 11.20 6.56
N PRO A 48 -0.64 12.05 5.87
CA PRO A 48 -1.95 12.46 6.35
C PRO A 48 -2.81 11.23 6.62
N ALA A 49 -3.45 11.20 7.79
CA ALA A 49 -4.30 10.09 8.19
C ALA A 49 -5.72 10.58 8.51
N GLN A 50 -6.70 9.77 8.16
CA GLN A 50 -8.07 9.95 8.62
C GLN A 50 -8.35 8.93 9.72
N VAL A 51 -8.71 9.43 10.89
CA VAL A 51 -9.04 8.57 12.04
C VAL A 51 -10.46 8.04 11.86
N LEU A 52 -10.59 6.71 11.88
CA LEU A 52 -11.89 6.05 11.96
C LEU A 52 -12.22 5.81 13.43
N HIS A 53 -13.41 6.23 13.85
CA HIS A 53 -13.89 5.95 15.19
C HIS A 53 -14.33 4.48 15.30
N PRO A 54 -14.08 3.83 16.43
CA PRO A 54 -14.56 2.48 16.67
C PRO A 54 -16.09 2.42 16.67
N SER A 55 -16.64 1.25 16.36
CA SER A 55 -18.07 1.00 16.47
C SER A 55 -18.56 1.25 17.90
N ALA A 56 -19.79 1.72 18.06
CA ALA A 56 -20.46 1.82 19.37
C ALA A 56 -20.63 0.45 20.05
N GLN A 57 -20.57 -0.64 19.25
CA GLN A 57 -20.59 -2.01 19.73
C GLN A 57 -19.41 -2.78 19.12
N PRO A 58 -18.19 -2.58 19.67
CA PRO A 58 -17.01 -3.25 19.16
C PRO A 58 -17.08 -4.75 19.48
N PHE A 59 -16.60 -5.56 18.55
CA PHE A 59 -16.38 -6.98 18.78
C PHE A 59 -15.08 -7.18 19.55
N TYR A 60 -15.11 -8.01 20.57
CA TYR A 60 -13.92 -8.40 21.33
C TYR A 60 -13.75 -9.92 21.26
N PHE A 61 -12.53 -10.34 20.91
CA PHE A 61 -12.16 -11.75 21.00
C PHE A 61 -12.15 -12.21 22.47
N GLN A 62 -12.59 -13.43 22.69
CA GLN A 62 -12.45 -14.05 23.99
C GLN A 62 -10.97 -14.30 24.29
N GLN A 63 -10.59 -14.20 25.57
CA GLN A 63 -9.23 -14.51 26.01
C GLN A 63 -9.18 -15.94 26.55
N THR A 64 -8.20 -16.73 26.13
CA THR A 64 -7.98 -18.05 26.74
C THR A 64 -7.49 -17.91 28.18
N LYS A 65 -7.95 -18.78 29.06
CA LYS A 65 -7.44 -18.85 30.45
C LYS A 65 -6.02 -19.42 30.52
N THR A 66 -5.60 -20.16 29.50
CA THR A 66 -4.28 -20.79 29.44
C THR A 66 -3.61 -20.39 28.12
N PRO A 67 -2.70 -19.41 28.11
CA PRO A 67 -1.95 -19.05 26.93
C PRO A 67 -1.25 -20.28 26.33
N ARG A 68 -1.29 -20.39 25.01
CA ARG A 68 -0.59 -21.45 24.27
C ARG A 68 0.47 -20.78 23.43
N TYR A 69 1.70 -21.06 23.75
CA TYR A 69 2.82 -20.59 22.94
C TYR A 69 2.92 -21.42 21.68
N PRO A 70 3.02 -20.77 20.50
CA PRO A 70 3.32 -21.48 19.27
C PRO A 70 4.63 -22.25 19.40
N LYS A 71 4.67 -23.48 18.90
CA LYS A 71 5.92 -24.21 18.83
C LYS A 71 6.76 -23.65 17.69
N VAL A 72 7.97 -23.22 17.99
CA VAL A 72 8.93 -22.90 16.94
C VAL A 72 9.36 -24.25 16.35
N ILE A 73 9.09 -24.43 15.07
CA ILE A 73 9.61 -25.58 14.30
C ILE A 73 11.03 -25.22 13.87
N ALA A 74 11.94 -25.25 14.80
CA ALA A 74 13.37 -25.18 14.54
C ALA A 74 14.00 -26.28 15.39
N ASP A 75 14.56 -27.25 14.72
CA ASP A 75 15.40 -28.32 15.22
C ASP A 75 15.41 -28.54 16.75
N ASP A 76 14.66 -29.58 17.19
CA ASP A 76 14.73 -30.23 18.52
C ASP A 76 14.71 -29.39 19.80
N ALA A 77 14.59 -28.09 19.73
CA ALA A 77 14.52 -27.25 20.93
C ALA A 77 13.08 -27.15 21.44
N ALA A 78 12.94 -27.51 22.68
CA ALA A 78 11.75 -27.50 23.50
C ALA A 78 10.76 -26.37 23.19
N SER A 79 9.49 -26.69 23.33
CA SER A 79 8.33 -25.76 23.33
C SER A 79 8.40 -24.80 24.55
N ASP A 80 9.51 -24.08 24.73
CA ASP A 80 9.71 -23.11 25.78
C ASP A 80 9.25 -21.74 25.28
N SER A 81 8.36 -21.12 26.05
CA SER A 81 7.88 -19.77 25.83
C SER A 81 9.01 -18.75 25.67
N THR A 82 10.11 -18.95 26.39
CA THR A 82 11.30 -18.08 26.35
C THR A 82 11.97 -18.10 24.98
N VAL A 83 12.08 -19.30 24.37
CA VAL A 83 12.69 -19.45 23.03
C VAL A 83 11.85 -18.74 21.98
N PHE A 84 10.51 -18.88 22.02
CA PHE A 84 9.63 -18.24 21.08
C PHE A 84 9.63 -16.71 21.20
N SER A 85 9.53 -16.18 22.42
CA SER A 85 9.58 -14.73 22.65
C SER A 85 10.95 -14.14 22.30
N THR A 86 12.05 -14.88 22.53
CA THR A 86 13.39 -14.47 22.10
C THR A 86 13.49 -14.41 20.58
N TYR A 87 13.00 -15.43 19.89
CA TYR A 87 12.95 -15.47 18.43
C TYR A 87 12.19 -14.25 17.85
N LEU A 88 11.03 -13.91 18.41
CA LEU A 88 10.26 -12.75 17.96
C LEU A 88 11.03 -11.43 18.16
N LYS A 89 11.72 -11.28 19.28
CA LYS A 89 12.53 -10.08 19.55
C LYS A 89 13.71 -9.96 18.60
N GLU A 90 14.41 -11.05 18.32
CA GLU A 90 15.58 -11.09 17.44
C GLU A 90 15.21 -10.87 15.96
N ASN A 91 13.93 -11.06 15.61
CA ASN A 91 13.41 -10.78 14.27
C ASN A 91 12.61 -9.46 14.18
N ASP A 92 12.92 -8.50 15.04
CA ASP A 92 12.34 -7.15 15.03
C ASP A 92 10.80 -7.12 15.05
N THR A 93 10.18 -8.17 15.61
CA THR A 93 8.72 -8.24 15.74
C THR A 93 8.24 -7.19 16.74
N VAL A 94 7.21 -6.43 16.40
CA VAL A 94 6.58 -5.44 17.28
C VAL A 94 5.31 -5.94 17.94
N ALA A 95 4.58 -6.84 17.28
CA ALA A 95 3.40 -7.49 17.80
C ALA A 95 3.22 -8.87 17.20
N PHE A 96 2.76 -9.82 17.99
CA PHE A 96 2.39 -11.14 17.52
C PHE A 96 1.09 -11.59 18.17
N PHE A 97 0.13 -12.00 17.33
CA PHE A 97 -1.22 -12.33 17.76
C PHE A 97 -1.67 -13.63 17.10
N VAL A 98 -2.23 -14.52 17.91
CA VAL A 98 -2.83 -15.79 17.43
C VAL A 98 -4.22 -15.93 18.00
N SER A 99 -5.21 -16.04 17.11
CA SER A 99 -6.58 -16.36 17.48
C SER A 99 -7.04 -17.65 16.79
N TYR A 100 -7.92 -18.36 17.45
CA TYR A 100 -8.59 -19.52 16.89
C TYR A 100 -10.02 -19.59 17.42
N ARG A 101 -11.01 -19.68 16.53
CA ARG A 101 -12.45 -19.70 16.87
C ARG A 101 -12.82 -18.57 17.83
N ASP A 102 -12.52 -17.34 17.43
CA ASP A 102 -12.80 -16.11 18.17
C ASP A 102 -12.19 -16.03 19.58
N THR A 103 -11.20 -16.87 19.84
CA THR A 103 -10.46 -16.89 21.12
C THR A 103 -9.01 -16.57 20.87
N VAL A 104 -8.46 -15.59 21.61
CA VAL A 104 -7.05 -15.25 21.61
C VAL A 104 -6.28 -16.30 22.40
N HIS A 105 -5.33 -16.93 21.76
CA HIS A 105 -4.45 -17.92 22.36
C HIS A 105 -3.06 -17.36 22.69
N PHE A 106 -2.63 -16.35 21.96
CA PHE A 106 -1.37 -15.67 22.17
C PHE A 106 -1.49 -14.21 21.72
N GLU A 107 -0.98 -13.29 22.52
CA GLU A 107 -0.92 -11.86 22.20
C GLU A 107 0.23 -11.25 22.99
N GLU A 108 1.29 -10.83 22.31
CA GLU A 108 2.43 -10.13 22.91
C GLU A 108 2.91 -8.99 22.03
N TYR A 109 3.47 -7.98 22.68
CA TYR A 109 4.01 -6.75 22.09
C TYR A 109 5.46 -6.58 22.49
N TYR A 110 6.28 -6.09 21.57
CA TYR A 110 7.72 -6.01 21.72
C TYR A 110 8.24 -4.63 21.36
N GLN A 111 9.50 -4.35 21.64
CA GLN A 111 10.21 -3.11 21.30
C GLN A 111 9.50 -1.84 21.79
N GLY A 112 8.80 -1.93 22.92
CA GLY A 112 8.06 -0.81 23.49
C GLY A 112 6.70 -0.53 22.86
N HIS A 113 6.27 -1.34 21.90
CA HIS A 113 4.93 -1.24 21.33
C HIS A 113 3.87 -1.77 22.29
N LEU A 114 2.69 -1.17 22.23
CA LEU A 114 1.51 -1.52 23.03
C LEU A 114 0.36 -1.93 22.08
N ARG A 115 -0.69 -2.48 22.67
CA ARG A 115 -1.88 -2.92 21.94
C ARG A 115 -2.56 -1.82 21.13
N GLU A 116 -2.55 -0.62 21.66
CA GLU A 116 -3.19 0.56 21.10
C GLU A 116 -2.34 1.28 20.04
N ASP A 117 -1.09 0.84 19.85
CA ASP A 117 -0.21 1.47 18.88
C ASP A 117 -0.64 1.19 17.45
N VAL A 118 -0.58 2.22 16.62
CA VAL A 118 -0.89 2.14 15.19
C VAL A 118 0.41 1.90 14.42
N VAL A 119 0.37 0.94 13.52
CA VAL A 119 1.48 0.63 12.61
C VAL A 119 0.94 0.50 11.17
N PRO A 120 1.76 0.74 10.14
CA PRO A 120 1.35 0.52 8.77
C PRO A 120 1.01 -0.94 8.53
N SER A 121 -0.14 -1.19 7.92
CA SER A 121 -0.58 -2.55 7.55
C SER A 121 0.08 -3.05 6.26
N PHE A 122 0.73 -2.16 5.51
CA PHE A 122 1.26 -2.45 4.17
C PHE A 122 0.24 -3.25 3.33
N SER A 123 0.66 -4.34 2.71
CA SER A 123 -0.21 -5.11 1.80
C SER A 123 -1.38 -5.84 2.46
N ILE A 124 -1.45 -5.91 3.77
CA ILE A 124 -2.67 -6.40 4.46
C ILE A 124 -3.87 -5.48 4.16
N ALA A 125 -3.62 -4.19 3.86
CA ALA A 125 -4.66 -3.28 3.40
C ALA A 125 -5.44 -3.81 2.19
N LYS A 126 -4.81 -4.59 1.30
CA LYS A 126 -5.48 -5.22 0.15
C LYS A 126 -6.57 -6.21 0.57
N SER A 127 -6.34 -6.96 1.65
CA SER A 127 -7.35 -7.87 2.21
C SER A 127 -8.55 -7.09 2.75
N VAL A 128 -8.30 -5.96 3.41
CA VAL A 128 -9.38 -5.06 3.87
C VAL A 128 -10.14 -4.48 2.68
N THR A 129 -9.43 -4.01 1.64
CA THR A 129 -10.05 -3.51 0.40
C THR A 129 -10.92 -4.59 -0.25
N SER A 130 -10.45 -5.84 -0.34
CA SER A 130 -11.22 -6.97 -0.88
C SER A 130 -12.52 -7.20 -0.09
N ILE A 131 -12.47 -7.14 1.24
CA ILE A 131 -13.66 -7.24 2.10
C ILE A 131 -14.62 -6.07 1.83
N LEU A 132 -14.11 -4.84 1.70
CA LEU A 132 -14.94 -3.67 1.40
C LEU A 132 -15.61 -3.76 0.03
N VAL A 133 -14.92 -4.28 -0.99
CA VAL A 133 -15.52 -4.58 -2.30
C VAL A 133 -16.63 -5.61 -2.17
N GLY A 134 -16.41 -6.68 -1.38
CA GLY A 134 -17.44 -7.69 -1.10
C GLY A 134 -18.67 -7.09 -0.41
N ILE A 135 -18.48 -6.21 0.58
CA ILE A 135 -19.58 -5.51 1.26
C ILE A 135 -20.34 -4.60 0.28
N ALA A 136 -19.61 -3.84 -0.56
CA ALA A 136 -20.23 -2.98 -1.56
C ALA A 136 -21.05 -3.77 -2.59
N TRP A 137 -20.59 -4.95 -2.97
CA TRP A 137 -21.33 -5.87 -3.83
C TRP A 137 -22.58 -6.43 -3.13
N ASP A 138 -22.47 -6.89 -1.90
CA ASP A 138 -23.60 -7.38 -1.10
C ASP A 138 -24.68 -6.30 -0.90
N GLN A 139 -24.28 -5.05 -0.75
CA GLN A 139 -25.18 -3.90 -0.63
C GLN A 139 -25.74 -3.40 -1.98
N GLY A 140 -25.39 -4.00 -3.10
CA GLY A 140 -25.84 -3.60 -4.44
C GLY A 140 -25.19 -2.30 -4.97
N LEU A 141 -24.16 -1.78 -4.31
CA LEU A 141 -23.38 -0.63 -4.79
C LEU A 141 -22.46 -1.01 -5.96
N ILE A 142 -22.08 -2.27 -6.02
CA ILE A 142 -21.39 -2.91 -7.13
C ILE A 142 -22.35 -3.98 -7.65
N GLU A 143 -22.76 -3.89 -8.92
CA GLU A 143 -23.69 -4.85 -9.51
C GLU A 143 -23.03 -6.22 -9.72
N SER A 144 -21.78 -6.23 -10.16
CA SER A 144 -21.01 -7.44 -10.43
C SER A 144 -19.51 -7.17 -10.33
N VAL A 145 -18.77 -8.11 -9.76
CA VAL A 145 -17.30 -8.09 -9.81
C VAL A 145 -16.75 -8.31 -11.23
N ASN A 146 -17.59 -8.75 -12.16
CA ASN A 146 -17.23 -8.89 -13.59
C ASN A 146 -17.43 -7.59 -14.36
N ASN A 147 -17.93 -6.53 -13.74
CA ASN A 147 -18.02 -5.22 -14.38
C ASN A 147 -16.63 -4.65 -14.60
N SER A 148 -16.45 -3.93 -15.72
CA SER A 148 -15.21 -3.23 -16.01
C SER A 148 -14.89 -2.20 -14.92
N VAL A 149 -13.62 -2.08 -14.58
CA VAL A 149 -13.13 -1.07 -13.63
C VAL A 149 -13.42 0.36 -14.10
N THR A 150 -13.57 0.57 -15.41
CA THR A 150 -13.90 1.88 -16.01
C THR A 150 -15.29 2.38 -15.63
N GLN A 151 -16.20 1.50 -15.22
CA GLN A 151 -17.51 1.89 -14.70
C GLN A 151 -17.39 2.62 -13.35
N TYR A 152 -16.39 2.29 -12.55
CA TYR A 152 -16.17 2.85 -11.22
C TYR A 152 -15.06 3.91 -11.19
N VAL A 153 -14.15 3.86 -12.16
CA VAL A 153 -13.04 4.80 -12.34
C VAL A 153 -13.07 5.34 -13.76
N PRO A 154 -13.97 6.30 -14.06
CA PRO A 154 -14.15 6.82 -15.43
C PRO A 154 -12.89 7.43 -16.04
N GLU A 155 -11.93 7.83 -15.20
CA GLU A 155 -10.64 8.37 -15.65
C GLU A 155 -9.78 7.35 -16.39
N LEU A 156 -10.12 6.06 -16.35
CA LEU A 156 -9.42 4.98 -17.04
C LEU A 156 -10.10 4.58 -18.36
N ILE A 157 -11.19 5.23 -18.76
CA ILE A 157 -11.83 5.03 -20.06
C ILE A 157 -10.82 5.38 -21.18
N ASP A 158 -10.84 4.63 -22.25
CA ASP A 158 -9.96 4.79 -23.43
C ASP A 158 -8.45 4.65 -23.12
N SER A 159 -8.09 4.11 -21.97
CA SER A 159 -6.70 3.87 -21.56
C SER A 159 -6.29 2.39 -21.59
N GLY A 160 -7.14 1.54 -22.20
CA GLY A 160 -6.93 0.08 -22.32
C GLY A 160 -7.40 -0.72 -21.09
N PHE A 161 -8.13 -0.10 -20.18
CA PHE A 161 -8.68 -0.75 -18.97
C PHE A 161 -10.09 -1.31 -19.18
N ASP A 162 -10.69 -1.15 -20.36
CA ASP A 162 -12.09 -1.48 -20.61
C ASP A 162 -12.41 -2.98 -20.43
N GLU A 163 -11.43 -3.85 -20.68
CA GLU A 163 -11.55 -5.30 -20.49
C GLU A 163 -11.16 -5.77 -19.09
N ILE A 164 -10.60 -4.88 -18.26
CA ILE A 164 -10.19 -5.23 -16.90
C ILE A 164 -11.38 -5.11 -15.97
N THR A 165 -11.74 -6.20 -15.31
CA THR A 165 -12.84 -6.26 -14.34
C THR A 165 -12.34 -6.09 -12.90
N LEU A 166 -13.25 -5.81 -11.96
CA LEU A 166 -12.93 -5.83 -10.53
C LEU A 166 -12.39 -7.21 -10.11
N LEU A 167 -12.92 -8.30 -10.69
CA LEU A 167 -12.46 -9.65 -10.40
C LEU A 167 -10.99 -9.85 -10.81
N HIS A 168 -10.59 -9.34 -11.98
CA HIS A 168 -9.19 -9.43 -12.40
C HIS A 168 -8.23 -8.69 -11.46
N LEU A 169 -8.65 -7.55 -10.89
CA LEU A 169 -7.87 -6.85 -9.87
C LEU A 169 -7.78 -7.67 -8.58
N LEU A 170 -8.91 -8.18 -8.07
CA LEU A 170 -8.98 -8.99 -6.85
C LEU A 170 -8.15 -10.27 -6.94
N GLN A 171 -8.06 -10.86 -8.13
CA GLN A 171 -7.31 -12.09 -8.39
C GLN A 171 -5.86 -11.85 -8.83
N SER A 172 -5.42 -10.59 -8.97
CA SER A 172 -4.09 -10.23 -9.48
C SER A 172 -3.82 -10.80 -10.88
N THR A 173 -4.85 -10.84 -11.73
CA THR A 173 -4.80 -11.32 -13.12
C THR A 173 -5.08 -10.23 -14.14
N SER A 174 -4.98 -8.97 -13.75
CA SER A 174 -5.36 -7.81 -14.57
C SER A 174 -4.44 -7.51 -15.73
N GLY A 175 -3.23 -8.06 -15.75
CA GLY A 175 -2.22 -7.77 -16.80
C GLY A 175 -1.64 -6.35 -16.75
N ILE A 176 -1.92 -5.56 -15.73
CA ILE A 176 -1.41 -4.20 -15.58
C ILE A 176 0.10 -4.22 -15.34
N LYS A 177 0.81 -3.38 -16.10
CA LYS A 177 2.24 -3.17 -15.90
C LYS A 177 2.48 -2.28 -14.68
N PHE A 178 3.22 -2.80 -13.70
CA PHE A 178 3.69 -2.03 -12.56
C PHE A 178 5.14 -2.38 -12.23
N GLY A 179 5.94 -1.36 -11.96
CA GLY A 179 7.35 -1.51 -11.60
C GLY A 179 7.52 -1.61 -10.08
N GLU A 180 7.81 -2.80 -9.57
CA GLU A 180 8.06 -3.10 -8.15
C GLU A 180 9.48 -2.73 -7.68
N ASN A 181 10.19 -1.84 -8.39
CA ASN A 181 11.51 -1.41 -7.96
C ASN A 181 11.40 -0.34 -6.87
N TYR A 182 11.47 -0.75 -5.62
CA TYR A 182 11.38 0.10 -4.44
C TYR A 182 12.66 0.91 -4.16
N ILE A 183 13.78 0.57 -4.79
CA ILE A 183 15.05 1.29 -4.63
C ILE A 183 15.12 2.52 -5.55
N ASN A 184 14.40 2.48 -6.68
CA ASN A 184 14.40 3.59 -7.62
C ASN A 184 13.50 4.73 -7.14
N PRO A 185 14.06 5.89 -6.73
CA PRO A 185 13.28 7.01 -6.20
C PRO A 185 12.34 7.66 -7.23
N PHE A 186 12.56 7.40 -8.52
CA PHE A 186 11.75 7.87 -9.63
C PHE A 186 10.87 6.77 -10.23
N GLY A 187 10.88 5.58 -9.63
CA GLY A 187 10.08 4.43 -10.06
C GLY A 187 8.60 4.57 -9.70
N GLN A 188 7.79 3.69 -10.28
CA GLN A 188 6.35 3.66 -10.01
C GLN A 188 6.07 3.37 -8.52
N ALA A 189 6.77 2.41 -7.92
CA ALA A 189 6.60 2.09 -6.50
C ALA A 189 6.82 3.31 -5.60
N ALA A 190 7.92 4.06 -5.82
CA ALA A 190 8.19 5.29 -5.07
C ALA A 190 7.15 6.39 -5.33
N SER A 191 6.67 6.50 -6.59
CA SER A 191 5.64 7.48 -6.95
C SER A 191 4.29 7.19 -6.32
N PHE A 192 3.94 5.91 -6.16
CA PHE A 192 2.72 5.48 -5.49
C PHE A 192 2.81 5.63 -3.96
N TYR A 193 3.98 5.39 -3.39
CA TYR A 193 4.19 5.46 -1.95
C TYR A 193 4.40 6.88 -1.42
N TYR A 194 5.27 7.66 -2.07
CA TYR A 194 5.65 9.01 -1.64
C TYR A 194 4.94 10.15 -2.39
N GLY A 195 4.20 9.82 -3.45
CA GLY A 195 3.44 10.81 -4.22
C GLY A 195 2.30 11.42 -3.41
N ASP A 196 1.89 12.61 -3.79
CA ASP A 196 0.80 13.37 -3.17
C ASP A 196 -0.56 13.19 -3.87
N ASN A 197 -0.56 12.58 -5.06
CA ASN A 197 -1.77 12.38 -5.86
C ASN A 197 -1.80 10.99 -6.51
N LEU A 198 -2.33 10.01 -5.77
CA LEU A 198 -2.46 8.63 -6.23
C LEU A 198 -3.32 8.51 -7.50
N ARG A 199 -4.42 9.28 -7.62
CA ARG A 199 -5.27 9.26 -8.83
C ARG A 199 -4.52 9.66 -10.09
N SER A 200 -3.59 10.63 -9.99
CA SER A 200 -2.76 11.02 -11.12
C SER A 200 -1.74 9.94 -11.50
N GLN A 201 -1.31 9.13 -10.54
CA GLN A 201 -0.41 8.01 -10.81
C GLN A 201 -1.15 6.82 -11.45
N LEU A 202 -2.39 6.55 -11.03
CA LEU A 202 -3.23 5.51 -11.64
C LEU A 202 -3.38 5.72 -13.15
N LYS A 203 -3.57 6.97 -13.61
CA LYS A 203 -3.69 7.32 -15.04
C LYS A 203 -2.43 7.03 -15.87
N LYS A 204 -1.29 6.77 -15.23
CA LYS A 204 -0.02 6.43 -15.90
C LYS A 204 0.18 4.91 -16.03
N LEU A 205 -0.69 4.13 -15.40
CA LEU A 205 -0.66 2.69 -15.55
C LEU A 205 -1.16 2.30 -16.93
N THR A 206 -0.63 1.22 -17.45
CA THR A 206 -1.05 0.66 -18.75
C THR A 206 -1.12 -0.86 -18.63
N PRO A 207 -2.11 -1.51 -19.25
CA PRO A 207 -2.08 -2.94 -19.42
C PRO A 207 -0.88 -3.36 -20.28
N GLN A 208 -0.23 -4.45 -19.92
CA GLN A 208 0.87 -5.05 -20.67
C GLN A 208 0.42 -6.32 -21.40
N HIS A 209 -0.52 -7.03 -20.79
CA HIS A 209 -1.11 -8.26 -21.31
C HIS A 209 -2.62 -8.21 -21.16
N PRO A 210 -3.38 -8.99 -21.93
CA PRO A 210 -4.79 -9.17 -21.69
C PRO A 210 -5.03 -9.69 -20.26
N PRO A 211 -6.19 -9.39 -19.64
CA PRO A 211 -6.57 -10.00 -18.39
C PRO A 211 -6.53 -11.53 -18.48
N GLU A 212 -6.31 -12.22 -17.36
CA GLU A 212 -6.22 -13.69 -17.22
C GLU A 212 -5.04 -14.35 -17.94
N HIS A 213 -4.12 -13.55 -18.54
CA HIS A 213 -2.92 -14.11 -19.18
C HIS A 213 -2.01 -14.81 -18.16
N GLU A 214 -1.84 -14.21 -16.99
CA GLU A 214 -1.02 -14.75 -15.90
C GLU A 214 -1.50 -14.24 -14.53
N PHE A 215 -1.25 -15.00 -13.49
CA PHE A 215 -1.30 -14.49 -12.12
C PHE A 215 0.01 -13.74 -11.83
N LYS A 216 -0.11 -12.46 -11.48
CA LYS A 216 1.03 -11.63 -11.10
C LYS A 216 0.65 -10.69 -9.97
N TYR A 217 1.14 -10.99 -8.78
CA TYR A 217 0.99 -10.05 -7.66
C TYR A 217 1.66 -8.72 -8.00
N SER A 218 0.92 -7.64 -7.82
CA SER A 218 1.41 -6.29 -8.09
C SER A 218 0.84 -5.31 -7.09
N SER A 219 1.69 -4.46 -6.51
CA SER A 219 1.28 -3.41 -5.57
C SER A 219 0.45 -2.30 -6.22
N GLY A 220 0.54 -2.14 -7.52
CA GLY A 220 -0.18 -1.11 -8.27
C GLY A 220 -1.49 -1.58 -8.90
N SER A 221 -1.79 -2.87 -8.89
CA SER A 221 -3.00 -3.44 -9.50
C SER A 221 -4.11 -3.79 -8.48
N SER A 222 -3.89 -3.52 -7.21
CA SER A 222 -4.81 -3.89 -6.13
C SER A 222 -5.25 -2.69 -5.32
#